data_ae26f877fe6e694c94f8c2442e329ba8
#
_entry.id   ae26f877fe6e694c94f8c2442e329ba8
#
_cell.length_a   1.000
_cell.length_b   1.000
_cell.length_c   1.000
_cell.angle_alpha   90.00
_cell.angle_beta   90.00
_cell.angle_gamma   90.00
#
_symmetry.space_group_name_H-M   'P 1'
#
loop_
_entity.id
_entity.type
_entity.pdbx_description
1 polymer ?
#
loop_
_entity_poly.entity_id
_entity_poly.type
_entity_poly.pdbx_seq_one_letter_code
_entity_poly.pdbx_strand_id
1 'polypeptide(L)'
;MKKTVCEFTTFSFGLAEGELGKMIIKTILRVRKEGQGKKGFKKPVLFPKLVFLYDEEKHGTGKEYEDVFDTAIECSSHTMYPDYLSLTGEGYVPSIYKKYKKVISPMGCRAFLSPWYENGGMYPESETDTPVFIGRANCGVVTLNLPMIFMKAKKENKDFYEVLDYYMEMIRNLHKRTIEYLGNLKAGCNPMGFCEGGFYGGNLKPDEKIAPVLKSWTASFGITALNELQQLYNKKSIHQDGQFALEVMNHINDLVERYKKEDDILYAIYGTPAETLASKQVEQFRAKYGVIENVSTKDYVTNSFHDAVWENITPVEKQNDERRFWNKFNGGKIQYCRYPVTYNLGAMKTLVKRAMGFGFYEGVNLQLTYCNSCGYQQLSMKVCPKCGSKNITEIDRMNGYLGFTRVGTVDGDKDYDSSPEKTGRFNAGKTKEIEDRISM
;
A
#
# COMPACT_ATOMS: atom_id res chain seq x y z
N MET A 1 -23.10 -8.56 20.03
CA MET A 1 -22.27 -9.03 18.89
C MET A 1 -20.82 -8.64 19.17
N LYS A 2 -19.93 -9.60 19.48
CA LYS A 2 -18.50 -9.31 19.59
C LYS A 2 -17.99 -8.99 18.17
N LYS A 3 -17.58 -7.76 17.94
CA LYS A 3 -16.84 -7.42 16.71
C LYS A 3 -15.51 -8.17 16.77
N THR A 4 -15.37 -9.21 15.96
CA THR A 4 -14.09 -9.87 15.74
C THR A 4 -13.21 -8.86 14.99
N VAL A 5 -12.19 -8.34 15.64
CA VAL A 5 -11.18 -7.51 14.98
C VAL A 5 -10.42 -8.45 14.03
N CYS A 6 -10.57 -8.25 12.73
CA CYS A 6 -9.82 -8.97 11.74
C CYS A 6 -8.45 -8.28 11.63
N GLU A 7 -7.43 -8.88 12.17
CA GLU A 7 -6.05 -8.39 12.06
C GLU A 7 -5.49 -8.69 10.67
N PHE A 8 -5.07 -7.66 9.97
CA PHE A 8 -4.39 -7.78 8.68
C PHE A 8 -2.92 -8.07 8.88
N THR A 9 -2.57 -9.35 8.87
CA THR A 9 -1.18 -9.79 9.05
C THR A 9 -0.42 -9.74 7.72
N THR A 10 0.78 -9.16 7.74
CA THR A 10 1.75 -9.21 6.65
C THR A 10 2.93 -10.06 7.08
N PHE A 11 3.37 -10.97 6.21
CA PHE A 11 4.53 -11.82 6.41
C PHE A 11 5.59 -11.52 5.36
N SER A 12 6.73 -10.98 5.80
CA SER A 12 7.88 -10.66 4.94
C SER A 12 8.95 -11.73 5.06
N PHE A 13 9.47 -12.20 3.93
CA PHE A 13 10.45 -13.29 3.85
C PHE A 13 11.29 -13.16 2.57
N GLY A 14 12.31 -13.99 2.41
CA GLY A 14 13.18 -14.01 1.22
C GLY A 14 14.66 -14.03 1.55
N LEU A 15 15.07 -13.58 2.74
CA LEU A 15 16.48 -13.41 3.10
C LEU A 15 17.09 -14.61 3.87
N ALA A 16 16.30 -15.63 4.22
CA ALA A 16 16.82 -16.80 4.92
C ALA A 16 17.82 -17.57 4.05
N GLU A 17 18.96 -17.92 4.64
CA GLU A 17 20.10 -18.54 3.97
C GLU A 17 20.18 -20.04 4.21
N GLY A 18 20.99 -20.71 3.39
CA GLY A 18 21.23 -22.14 3.44
C GLY A 18 20.06 -22.98 2.90
N GLU A 19 20.28 -24.28 2.80
CA GLU A 19 19.30 -25.22 2.22
C GLU A 19 17.98 -25.26 2.99
N LEU A 20 18.03 -25.18 4.31
CA LEU A 20 16.83 -25.11 5.15
C LEU A 20 16.04 -23.82 4.89
N GLY A 21 16.73 -22.68 4.77
CA GLY A 21 16.12 -21.39 4.45
C GLY A 21 15.43 -21.42 3.08
N LYS A 22 16.10 -21.92 2.04
CA LYS A 22 15.54 -22.13 0.72
C LYS A 22 14.29 -23.02 0.75
N MET A 23 14.38 -24.15 1.45
CA MET A 23 13.30 -25.12 1.59
C MET A 23 12.05 -24.49 2.23
N ILE A 24 12.23 -23.73 3.32
CA ILE A 24 11.13 -23.05 4.02
C ILE A 24 10.46 -22.04 3.09
N ILE A 25 11.22 -21.16 2.44
CA ILE A 25 10.69 -20.13 1.55
C ILE A 25 9.92 -20.77 0.39
N LYS A 26 10.52 -21.75 -0.29
CA LYS A 26 9.85 -22.45 -1.41
C LYS A 26 8.60 -23.19 -0.96
N THR A 27 8.60 -23.74 0.26
CA THR A 27 7.41 -24.42 0.81
C THR A 27 6.28 -23.43 1.07
N ILE A 28 6.56 -22.26 1.66
CA ILE A 28 5.57 -21.19 1.85
C ILE A 28 4.94 -20.78 0.51
N LEU A 29 5.77 -20.56 -0.50
CA LEU A 29 5.32 -20.15 -1.84
C LEU A 29 4.49 -21.26 -2.52
N ARG A 30 4.92 -22.50 -2.44
CA ARG A 30 4.20 -23.66 -2.99
C ARG A 30 2.83 -23.81 -2.33
N VAL A 31 2.77 -23.79 -1.00
CA VAL A 31 1.50 -23.93 -0.26
C VAL A 31 0.55 -22.78 -0.58
N ARG A 32 1.07 -21.55 -0.71
CA ARG A 32 0.28 -20.39 -1.15
C ARG A 32 -0.28 -20.62 -2.56
N LYS A 33 0.55 -21.02 -3.51
CA LYS A 33 0.14 -21.29 -4.89
C LYS A 33 -0.93 -22.40 -4.97
N GLU A 34 -0.79 -23.46 -4.18
CA GLU A 34 -1.75 -24.54 -4.15
C GLU A 34 -3.12 -24.16 -3.59
N GLY A 35 -3.17 -23.15 -2.72
CA GLY A 35 -4.39 -22.74 -2.03
C GLY A 35 -4.83 -23.68 -0.91
N GLN A 36 -6.01 -23.41 -0.33
CA GLN A 36 -6.56 -24.12 0.81
C GLN A 36 -7.88 -24.80 0.46
N GLY A 37 -8.11 -25.98 1.00
CA GLY A 37 -9.35 -26.74 0.81
C GLY A 37 -9.12 -28.23 0.62
N LYS A 38 -10.18 -28.94 0.20
CA LYS A 38 -10.13 -30.38 -0.08
C LYS A 38 -9.31 -30.67 -1.34
N LYS A 39 -8.72 -31.86 -1.44
CA LYS A 39 -8.04 -32.33 -2.66
C LYS A 39 -9.00 -32.22 -3.86
N GLY A 40 -8.54 -31.57 -4.92
CA GLY A 40 -9.34 -31.33 -6.14
C GLY A 40 -10.30 -30.13 -6.05
N PHE A 41 -10.40 -29.47 -4.89
CA PHE A 41 -11.23 -28.27 -4.71
C PHE A 41 -10.54 -27.30 -3.73
N LYS A 42 -9.39 -26.75 -4.15
CA LYS A 42 -8.67 -25.75 -3.39
C LYS A 42 -9.08 -24.34 -3.84
N LYS A 43 -9.07 -23.39 -2.91
CA LYS A 43 -9.38 -21.98 -3.15
C LYS A 43 -8.16 -21.10 -2.84
N PRO A 44 -8.00 -19.96 -3.55
CA PRO A 44 -6.95 -19.01 -3.23
C PRO A 44 -7.01 -18.53 -1.77
N VAL A 45 -5.85 -18.36 -1.16
CA VAL A 45 -5.71 -17.85 0.20
C VAL A 45 -5.32 -16.37 0.13
N LEU A 46 -6.09 -15.48 0.77
CA LEU A 46 -5.86 -14.04 0.74
C LEU A 46 -4.93 -13.54 1.86
N PHE A 47 -4.95 -14.21 3.03
CA PHE A 47 -4.17 -13.82 4.20
C PHE A 47 -3.35 -14.99 4.77
N PRO A 48 -2.19 -14.70 5.40
CA PRO A 48 -1.52 -13.41 5.54
C PRO A 48 -1.09 -12.83 4.19
N LYS A 49 -0.96 -11.51 4.08
CA LYS A 49 -0.28 -10.88 2.95
C LYS A 49 1.18 -11.34 2.93
N LEU A 50 1.68 -11.71 1.76
CA LEU A 50 3.07 -12.14 1.57
C LEU A 50 3.88 -11.04 0.89
N VAL A 51 5.07 -10.76 1.42
CA VAL A 51 6.03 -9.82 0.84
C VAL A 51 7.38 -10.51 0.69
N PHE A 52 7.87 -10.58 -0.54
CA PHE A 52 9.19 -11.10 -0.87
C PHE A 52 10.23 -9.97 -0.78
N LEU A 53 11.21 -10.12 0.07
CA LEU A 53 12.32 -9.20 0.25
C LEU A 53 13.38 -9.51 -0.82
N TYR A 54 13.47 -8.66 -1.82
CA TYR A 54 14.38 -8.84 -2.95
C TYR A 54 15.71 -8.11 -2.73
N ASP A 55 16.79 -8.88 -2.76
CA ASP A 55 18.17 -8.37 -2.76
C ASP A 55 18.87 -8.88 -4.03
N GLU A 56 19.35 -7.97 -4.90
CA GLU A 56 20.01 -8.33 -6.17
C GLU A 56 21.24 -9.21 -5.95
N GLU A 57 21.97 -9.00 -4.85
CA GLU A 57 23.16 -9.81 -4.53
C GLU A 57 22.81 -11.27 -4.20
N LYS A 58 21.57 -11.54 -3.79
CA LYS A 58 21.08 -12.89 -3.48
C LYS A 58 20.24 -13.48 -4.60
N HIS A 59 19.31 -12.70 -5.15
CA HIS A 59 18.24 -13.15 -6.02
C HIS A 59 18.44 -12.77 -7.50
N GLY A 60 19.49 -11.99 -7.79
CA GLY A 60 19.82 -11.56 -9.14
C GLY A 60 20.16 -12.73 -10.09
N THR A 61 20.26 -12.42 -11.37
CA THR A 61 20.59 -13.43 -12.39
C THR A 61 21.94 -14.08 -12.10
N GLY A 62 21.98 -15.40 -12.06
CA GLY A 62 23.17 -16.21 -11.74
C GLY A 62 23.55 -16.21 -10.25
N LYS A 63 22.76 -15.64 -9.37
CA LYS A 63 22.99 -15.65 -7.93
C LYS A 63 22.43 -16.90 -7.27
N GLU A 64 22.94 -17.25 -6.10
CA GLU A 64 22.64 -18.49 -5.38
C GLU A 64 21.15 -18.73 -5.09
N TYR A 65 20.36 -17.65 -4.90
CA TYR A 65 18.93 -17.71 -4.57
C TYR A 65 18.03 -17.26 -5.74
N GLU A 66 18.54 -17.25 -6.98
CA GLU A 66 17.72 -16.91 -8.16
C GLU A 66 16.52 -17.84 -8.29
N ASP A 67 16.70 -19.13 -8.03
CA ASP A 67 15.66 -20.16 -8.09
C ASP A 67 14.53 -19.97 -7.05
N VAL A 68 14.86 -19.34 -5.92
CA VAL A 68 13.86 -18.92 -4.90
C VAL A 68 13.02 -17.76 -5.42
N PHE A 69 13.66 -16.79 -6.09
CA PHE A 69 12.95 -15.69 -6.74
C PHE A 69 12.07 -16.18 -7.90
N ASP A 70 12.53 -17.14 -8.70
CA ASP A 70 11.73 -17.75 -9.75
C ASP A 70 10.49 -18.44 -9.19
N THR A 71 10.61 -19.13 -8.05
CA THR A 71 9.48 -19.72 -7.34
C THR A 71 8.49 -18.65 -6.84
N ALA A 72 9.00 -17.48 -6.41
CA ALA A 72 8.15 -16.37 -6.00
C ALA A 72 7.38 -15.77 -7.21
N ILE A 73 8.04 -15.57 -8.35
CA ILE A 73 7.39 -15.13 -9.61
C ILE A 73 6.30 -16.11 -10.03
N GLU A 74 6.57 -17.40 -10.00
CA GLU A 74 5.58 -18.43 -10.31
C GLU A 74 4.38 -18.37 -9.35
N CYS A 75 4.61 -18.21 -8.06
CA CYS A 75 3.54 -18.03 -7.08
C CYS A 75 2.70 -16.80 -7.37
N SER A 76 3.32 -15.63 -7.61
CA SER A 76 2.62 -14.39 -7.90
C SER A 76 1.78 -14.45 -9.17
N SER A 77 2.24 -15.17 -10.20
CA SER A 77 1.49 -15.35 -11.44
C SER A 77 0.17 -16.11 -11.27
N HIS A 78 0.00 -16.82 -10.16
CA HIS A 78 -1.20 -17.60 -9.85
C HIS A 78 -2.03 -17.01 -8.72
N THR A 79 -1.43 -16.18 -7.84
CA THR A 79 -2.08 -15.76 -6.59
C THR A 79 -2.00 -14.27 -6.31
N MET A 80 -1.34 -13.48 -7.18
CA MET A 80 -0.98 -12.08 -6.96
C MET A 80 -0.11 -11.83 -5.72
N TYR A 81 0.35 -12.88 -5.04
CA TYR A 81 1.29 -12.83 -3.93
C TYR A 81 2.47 -13.79 -4.17
N PRO A 82 3.65 -13.47 -3.66
CA PRO A 82 4.00 -12.29 -2.84
C PRO A 82 4.03 -10.99 -3.64
N ASP A 83 3.89 -9.84 -2.93
CA ASP A 83 4.39 -8.56 -3.41
C ASP A 83 5.92 -8.53 -3.24
N TYR A 84 6.61 -7.64 -3.91
CA TYR A 84 8.07 -7.57 -3.93
C TYR A 84 8.56 -6.27 -3.33
N LEU A 85 9.34 -6.34 -2.25
CA LEU A 85 10.00 -5.18 -1.67
C LEU A 85 11.48 -5.19 -2.04
N SER A 86 11.91 -4.17 -2.78
CA SER A 86 13.32 -4.03 -3.12
C SER A 86 14.15 -3.61 -1.93
N LEU A 87 15.22 -4.35 -1.69
CA LEU A 87 16.32 -3.98 -0.80
C LEU A 87 17.53 -3.47 -1.60
N THR A 88 17.36 -3.35 -2.93
CA THR A 88 18.35 -2.91 -3.91
C THR A 88 17.85 -1.65 -4.62
N GLY A 89 18.68 -1.00 -5.40
CA GLY A 89 18.30 0.21 -6.13
C GLY A 89 18.34 1.48 -5.28
N GLU A 90 17.48 2.44 -5.64
CA GLU A 90 17.45 3.77 -5.02
C GLU A 90 16.32 3.89 -4.00
N GLY A 91 16.45 4.83 -3.08
CA GLY A 91 15.41 5.22 -2.16
C GLY A 91 15.64 4.80 -0.71
N TYR A 92 14.67 5.12 0.10
CA TYR A 92 14.75 5.03 1.54
C TYR A 92 14.98 3.60 2.06
N VAL A 93 14.17 2.63 1.62
CA VAL A 93 14.25 1.23 2.10
C VAL A 93 15.58 0.58 1.69
N PRO A 94 16.00 0.65 0.40
CA PRO A 94 17.30 0.12 0.00
C PRO A 94 18.48 0.80 0.72
N SER A 95 18.43 2.11 0.94
CA SER A 95 19.50 2.85 1.62
C SER A 95 19.70 2.40 3.06
N ILE A 96 18.62 2.19 3.80
CA ILE A 96 18.66 1.65 5.17
C ILE A 96 19.20 0.22 5.17
N TYR A 97 18.75 -0.63 4.26
CA TYR A 97 19.24 -2.01 4.18
C TYR A 97 20.74 -2.06 3.81
N LYS A 98 21.15 -1.26 2.84
CA LYS A 98 22.56 -1.19 2.41
C LYS A 98 23.48 -0.80 3.57
N LYS A 99 23.09 0.25 4.34
CA LYS A 99 23.93 0.79 5.43
C LYS A 99 23.89 -0.08 6.69
N TYR A 100 22.70 -0.50 7.12
CA TYR A 100 22.49 -1.08 8.44
C TYR A 100 22.09 -2.56 8.41
N LYS A 101 21.85 -3.15 7.25
CA LYS A 101 21.28 -4.50 7.09
C LYS A 101 19.95 -4.68 7.84
N LYS A 102 19.25 -3.58 8.11
CA LYS A 102 17.91 -3.57 8.71
C LYS A 102 16.86 -3.45 7.64
N VAL A 103 15.79 -4.24 7.77
CA VAL A 103 14.67 -4.23 6.83
C VAL A 103 13.54 -3.36 7.37
N ILE A 104 13.06 -2.43 6.54
CA ILE A 104 11.83 -1.70 6.79
C ILE A 104 10.72 -2.48 6.10
N SER A 105 10.04 -3.35 6.85
CA SER A 105 8.93 -4.12 6.31
C SER A 105 7.67 -3.26 6.21
N PRO A 106 6.87 -3.38 5.13
CA PRO A 106 5.60 -2.67 5.05
C PRO A 106 4.62 -3.20 6.10
N MET A 107 3.99 -2.28 6.81
CA MET A 107 2.92 -2.59 7.74
C MET A 107 1.57 -2.54 7.02
N GLY A 108 0.73 -3.52 7.26
CA GLY A 108 -0.59 -3.60 6.65
C GLY A 108 -0.50 -3.52 5.11
N CYS A 109 -1.11 -2.47 4.55
CA CYS A 109 -1.19 -2.29 3.11
C CYS A 109 0.15 -1.85 2.51
N ARG A 110 0.73 -0.75 2.98
CA ARG A 110 1.91 -0.09 2.41
C ARG A 110 2.64 0.87 3.36
N ALA A 111 2.31 0.91 4.64
CA ALA A 111 2.90 1.87 5.56
C ALA A 111 4.34 1.49 5.91
N PHE A 112 5.22 2.49 5.92
CA PHE A 112 6.60 2.37 6.39
C PHE A 112 6.80 3.25 7.62
N LEU A 113 7.65 2.77 8.54
CA LEU A 113 8.07 3.54 9.69
C LEU A 113 9.25 4.45 9.32
N SER A 114 9.24 5.67 9.83
CA SER A 114 10.43 6.53 9.81
C SER A 114 11.52 5.93 10.70
N PRO A 115 12.83 6.16 10.43
CA PRO A 115 13.89 5.68 11.29
C PRO A 115 13.75 6.27 12.70
N TRP A 116 14.03 5.43 13.69
CA TRP A 116 14.27 5.81 15.08
C TRP A 116 15.53 5.11 15.54
N TYR A 117 16.54 5.86 15.92
CA TYR A 117 17.83 5.33 16.28
C TYR A 117 17.89 5.02 17.78
N GLU A 118 18.60 3.96 18.15
CA GLU A 118 18.64 3.44 19.53
C GLU A 118 19.10 4.50 20.53
N ASN A 119 20.12 5.30 20.17
CA ASN A 119 20.71 6.31 21.04
C ASN A 119 20.23 7.72 20.68
N GLY A 120 20.25 8.08 19.40
CA GLY A 120 19.96 9.45 18.95
C GLY A 120 18.49 9.73 18.67
N GLY A 121 17.60 8.76 18.77
CA GLY A 121 16.16 8.98 18.54
C GLY A 121 15.84 9.25 17.05
N MET A 122 15.32 10.43 16.72
CA MET A 122 14.94 10.80 15.36
C MET A 122 16.15 10.88 14.41
N TYR A 123 17.31 11.23 14.91
CA TYR A 123 18.57 11.33 14.17
C TYR A 123 19.63 10.46 14.82
N PRO A 124 20.55 9.86 14.06
CA PRO A 124 21.60 9.05 14.66
C PRO A 124 22.55 9.93 15.47
N GLU A 125 22.91 9.46 16.68
CA GLU A 125 23.91 10.13 17.53
C GLU A 125 25.33 9.96 16.97
N SER A 126 25.59 8.85 16.28
CA SER A 126 26.86 8.51 15.64
C SER A 126 26.64 7.68 14.38
N GLU A 127 27.73 7.45 13.62
CA GLU A 127 27.68 6.58 12.42
C GLU A 127 27.36 5.12 12.74
N THR A 128 27.61 4.69 13.97
CA THR A 128 27.34 3.33 14.45
C THR A 128 25.97 3.17 15.09
N ASP A 129 25.23 4.28 15.29
CA ASP A 129 23.88 4.22 15.83
C ASP A 129 22.92 3.55 14.84
N THR A 130 22.15 2.58 15.30
CA THR A 130 21.33 1.73 14.45
C THR A 130 19.83 2.05 14.55
N PRO A 131 19.09 2.05 13.41
CA PRO A 131 17.66 2.29 13.45
C PRO A 131 16.88 1.06 13.91
N VAL A 132 15.85 1.31 14.71
CA VAL A 132 14.89 0.31 15.20
C VAL A 132 13.60 0.41 14.40
N PHE A 133 13.11 -0.73 13.90
CA PHE A 133 11.82 -0.83 13.18
C PHE A 133 10.85 -1.80 13.85
N ILE A 134 11.31 -2.64 14.77
CA ILE A 134 10.50 -3.66 15.46
C ILE A 134 9.84 -3.03 16.71
N GLY A 135 8.59 -3.43 16.98
CA GLY A 135 7.85 -2.96 18.15
C GLY A 135 7.37 -1.51 18.06
N ARG A 136 7.44 -0.88 16.91
CA ARG A 136 7.01 0.50 16.69
C ARG A 136 5.73 0.55 15.85
N ALA A 137 5.00 1.66 15.90
CA ALA A 137 3.73 1.81 15.21
C ALA A 137 3.59 3.18 14.52
N ASN A 138 2.49 3.35 13.79
CA ASN A 138 2.05 4.62 13.22
C ASN A 138 0.85 5.12 14.04
N CYS A 139 0.88 6.39 14.49
CA CYS A 139 -0.19 7.03 15.26
C CYS A 139 -1.46 7.29 14.45
N GLY A 140 -1.35 7.27 13.13
CA GLY A 140 -2.46 7.52 12.22
C GLY A 140 -2.07 8.33 11.00
N VAL A 141 -3.00 8.38 10.05
CA VAL A 141 -2.86 9.11 8.78
C VAL A 141 -4.00 10.11 8.65
N VAL A 142 -3.68 11.37 8.41
CA VAL A 142 -4.66 12.40 8.04
C VAL A 142 -4.42 12.82 6.60
N THR A 143 -5.42 12.65 5.75
CA THR A 143 -5.25 12.76 4.29
C THR A 143 -5.78 14.09 3.77
N LEU A 144 -4.96 14.76 2.96
CA LEU A 144 -5.33 15.96 2.20
C LEU A 144 -6.29 15.62 1.06
N ASN A 145 -7.27 16.47 0.84
CA ASN A 145 -8.07 16.50 -0.38
C ASN A 145 -7.52 17.62 -1.29
N LEU A 146 -6.46 17.32 -2.03
CA LEU A 146 -5.73 18.31 -2.83
C LEU A 146 -6.61 19.04 -3.87
N PRO A 147 -7.52 18.37 -4.61
CA PRO A 147 -8.45 19.04 -5.51
C PRO A 147 -9.35 20.07 -4.80
N MET A 148 -9.83 19.76 -3.58
CA MET A 148 -10.64 20.69 -2.81
C MET A 148 -9.85 21.92 -2.36
N ILE A 149 -8.58 21.75 -2.00
CA ILE A 149 -7.66 22.82 -1.61
C ILE A 149 -7.41 23.74 -2.80
N PHE A 150 -7.13 23.18 -3.97
CA PHE A 150 -6.89 23.92 -5.21
C PHE A 150 -8.11 24.78 -5.61
N MET A 151 -9.28 24.17 -5.60
CA MET A 151 -10.52 24.89 -5.95
C MET A 151 -10.90 25.94 -4.91
N LYS A 152 -10.54 25.70 -3.63
CA LYS A 152 -10.74 26.72 -2.58
C LYS A 152 -9.86 27.94 -2.83
N ALA A 153 -8.57 27.75 -3.11
CA ALA A 153 -7.63 28.81 -3.44
C ALA A 153 -8.14 29.63 -4.65
N LYS A 154 -8.54 28.93 -5.72
CA LYS A 154 -9.09 29.57 -6.93
C LYS A 154 -10.36 30.38 -6.65
N LYS A 155 -11.29 29.85 -5.84
CA LYS A 155 -12.55 30.52 -5.49
C LYS A 155 -12.34 31.75 -4.63
N GLU A 156 -11.36 31.71 -3.71
CA GLU A 156 -11.03 32.78 -2.79
C GLU A 156 -9.99 33.78 -3.37
N ASN A 157 -9.54 33.56 -4.60
CA ASN A 157 -8.48 34.31 -5.27
C ASN A 157 -7.21 34.43 -4.41
N LYS A 158 -6.81 33.31 -3.79
CA LYS A 158 -5.61 33.17 -2.98
C LYS A 158 -4.56 32.34 -3.70
N ASP A 159 -3.31 32.49 -3.27
CA ASP A 159 -2.26 31.57 -3.68
C ASP A 159 -2.55 30.13 -3.23
N PHE A 160 -2.29 29.17 -4.10
CA PHE A 160 -2.55 27.76 -3.79
C PHE A 160 -1.71 27.25 -2.62
N TYR A 161 -0.43 27.64 -2.57
CA TYR A 161 0.48 27.17 -1.53
C TYR A 161 0.13 27.79 -0.16
N GLU A 162 -0.35 29.05 -0.13
CA GLU A 162 -0.88 29.64 1.11
C GLU A 162 -2.03 28.79 1.69
N VAL A 163 -2.97 28.38 0.84
CA VAL A 163 -4.11 27.58 1.30
C VAL A 163 -3.67 26.15 1.64
N LEU A 164 -2.72 25.57 0.91
CA LEU A 164 -2.14 24.25 1.20
C LEU A 164 -1.44 24.28 2.58
N ASP A 165 -0.61 25.27 2.85
CA ASP A 165 0.13 25.45 4.10
C ASP A 165 -0.82 25.55 5.31
N TYR A 166 -1.93 26.27 5.15
CA TYR A 166 -2.96 26.35 6.18
C TYR A 166 -3.52 24.94 6.53
N TYR A 167 -3.82 24.11 5.53
CA TYR A 167 -4.32 22.75 5.79
C TYR A 167 -3.22 21.82 6.31
N MET A 168 -1.99 21.98 5.86
CA MET A 168 -0.84 21.23 6.40
C MET A 168 -0.65 21.54 7.90
N GLU A 169 -0.75 22.82 8.29
CA GLU A 169 -0.68 23.23 9.70
C GLU A 169 -1.86 22.69 10.53
N MET A 170 -3.06 22.63 9.95
CA MET A 170 -4.21 21.98 10.62
C MET A 170 -3.94 20.49 10.90
N ILE A 171 -3.39 19.76 9.93
CA ILE A 171 -3.04 18.34 10.11
C ILE A 171 -1.93 18.19 11.15
N ARG A 172 -0.90 19.02 11.10
CA ARG A 172 0.16 19.08 12.12
C ARG A 172 -0.42 19.22 13.53
N ASN A 173 -1.30 20.20 13.73
CA ASN A 173 -1.95 20.43 15.01
C ASN A 173 -2.84 19.27 15.44
N LEU A 174 -3.52 18.60 14.51
CA LEU A 174 -4.30 17.41 14.81
C LEU A 174 -3.41 16.25 15.27
N HIS A 175 -2.27 16.02 14.61
CA HIS A 175 -1.30 15.02 15.04
C HIS A 175 -0.74 15.31 16.44
N LYS A 176 -0.39 16.54 16.73
CA LYS A 176 0.09 16.94 18.07
C LYS A 176 -0.96 16.64 19.15
N ARG A 177 -2.21 17.05 18.94
CA ARG A 177 -3.32 16.74 19.86
C ARG A 177 -3.56 15.23 20.02
N THR A 178 -3.46 14.47 18.93
CA THR A 178 -3.63 13.02 18.96
C THR A 178 -2.54 12.37 19.80
N ILE A 179 -1.28 12.75 19.59
CA ILE A 179 -0.13 12.24 20.34
C ILE A 179 -0.22 12.62 21.82
N GLU A 180 -0.61 13.86 22.12
CA GLU A 180 -0.83 14.32 23.49
C GLU A 180 -1.94 13.52 24.18
N TYR A 181 -3.09 13.34 23.51
CA TYR A 181 -4.21 12.56 24.03
C TYR A 181 -3.80 11.11 24.31
N LEU A 182 -3.19 10.45 23.33
CA LEU A 182 -2.71 9.06 23.49
C LEU A 182 -1.64 8.99 24.59
N GLY A 183 -0.69 9.92 24.61
CA GLY A 183 0.39 9.94 25.59
C GLY A 183 -0.08 10.04 27.05
N ASN A 184 -1.28 10.58 27.28
CA ASN A 184 -1.88 10.64 28.59
C ASN A 184 -2.58 9.34 29.05
N LEU A 185 -2.72 8.35 28.15
CA LEU A 185 -3.26 7.06 28.52
C LEU A 185 -2.27 6.31 29.42
N LYS A 186 -2.80 5.46 30.32
CA LYS A 186 -1.99 4.60 31.18
C LYS A 186 -1.56 3.33 30.46
N ALA A 187 -0.36 2.85 30.70
CA ALA A 187 0.20 1.65 30.10
C ALA A 187 -0.64 0.39 30.31
N GLY A 188 -1.36 0.32 31.43
CA GLY A 188 -2.33 -0.75 31.73
C GLY A 188 -3.49 -0.87 30.74
N CYS A 189 -3.71 0.09 29.83
CA CYS A 189 -4.72 -0.03 28.78
C CYS A 189 -4.37 -1.12 27.74
N ASN A 190 -3.08 -1.43 27.56
CA ASN A 190 -2.59 -2.55 26.77
C ASN A 190 -1.29 -3.09 27.42
N PRO A 191 -1.40 -3.97 28.44
CA PRO A 191 -0.25 -4.46 29.20
C PRO A 191 0.78 -5.17 28.31
N MET A 192 0.35 -6.01 27.37
CA MET A 192 1.26 -6.72 26.47
C MET A 192 2.14 -5.76 25.65
N GLY A 193 1.56 -4.66 25.19
CA GLY A 193 2.28 -3.67 24.40
C GLY A 193 3.17 -2.77 25.24
N PHE A 194 2.63 -2.21 26.31
CA PHE A 194 3.27 -1.12 27.04
C PHE A 194 3.98 -1.53 28.33
N CYS A 195 3.64 -2.71 28.91
CA CYS A 195 4.26 -3.14 30.16
C CYS A 195 5.20 -4.35 29.98
N GLU A 196 4.92 -5.22 29.00
CA GLU A 196 5.64 -6.48 28.81
C GLU A 196 6.55 -6.49 27.56
N GLY A 197 6.87 -5.30 27.02
CA GLY A 197 7.85 -5.12 25.95
C GLY A 197 7.35 -5.43 24.54
N GLY A 198 6.03 -5.55 24.33
CA GLY A 198 5.47 -5.74 22.98
C GLY A 198 5.73 -4.55 22.04
N PHE A 199 5.75 -3.32 22.59
CA PHE A 199 6.24 -2.15 21.89
C PHE A 199 7.67 -1.81 22.33
N TYR A 200 8.41 -1.17 21.41
CA TYR A 200 9.73 -0.61 21.71
C TYR A 200 9.62 0.45 22.82
N GLY A 201 10.37 0.27 23.89
CA GLY A 201 10.26 1.08 25.11
C GLY A 201 9.05 0.75 25.99
N GLY A 202 8.34 -0.33 25.71
CA GLY A 202 7.12 -0.78 26.41
C GLY A 202 7.40 -1.59 27.67
N ASN A 203 8.27 -1.10 28.57
CA ASN A 203 8.54 -1.69 29.88
C ASN A 203 8.07 -0.77 31.01
N LEU A 204 6.87 -0.20 30.84
CA LEU A 204 6.27 0.75 31.77
C LEU A 204 5.44 0.04 32.85
N LYS A 205 5.31 0.67 34.01
CA LYS A 205 4.34 0.22 35.00
C LYS A 205 2.90 0.51 34.52
N PRO A 206 1.90 -0.28 34.93
CA PRO A 206 0.52 -0.13 34.45
C PRO A 206 -0.10 1.24 34.68
N ASP A 207 0.35 1.99 35.67
CA ASP A 207 -0.12 3.34 36.01
C ASP A 207 0.66 4.48 35.37
N GLU A 208 1.80 4.18 34.73
CA GLU A 208 2.61 5.16 33.98
C GLU A 208 1.95 5.53 32.65
N LYS A 209 2.22 6.76 32.20
CA LYS A 209 1.73 7.28 30.91
C LYS A 209 2.56 6.72 29.75
N ILE A 210 1.90 6.44 28.61
CA ILE A 210 2.56 5.85 27.42
C ILE A 210 3.32 6.85 26.56
N ALA A 211 3.32 8.15 26.90
CA ALA A 211 3.99 9.20 26.12
C ALA A 211 5.45 8.86 25.71
N PRO A 212 6.30 8.25 26.56
CA PRO A 212 7.67 7.90 26.16
C PRO A 212 7.73 6.92 24.99
N VAL A 213 6.81 5.96 24.91
CA VAL A 213 6.74 4.97 23.83
C VAL A 213 6.34 5.62 22.51
N LEU A 214 5.43 6.61 22.55
CA LEU A 214 4.93 7.28 21.37
C LEU A 214 5.98 8.14 20.65
N LYS A 215 7.05 8.53 21.32
CA LYS A 215 8.15 9.29 20.71
C LYS A 215 8.76 8.57 19.49
N SER A 216 8.79 7.24 19.53
CA SER A 216 9.30 6.42 18.44
C SER A 216 8.26 6.14 17.35
N TRP A 217 7.01 6.54 17.53
CA TRP A 217 5.94 6.26 16.58
C TRP A 217 5.86 7.33 15.49
N THR A 218 5.43 6.92 14.29
CA THR A 218 5.29 7.82 13.14
C THR A 218 3.86 8.38 13.05
N ALA A 219 3.73 9.67 12.73
CA ALA A 219 2.46 10.30 12.35
C ALA A 219 2.51 10.70 10.87
N SER A 220 1.45 10.44 10.10
CA SER A 220 1.55 10.53 8.65
C SER A 220 0.59 11.56 8.04
N PHE A 221 1.13 12.37 7.12
CA PHE A 221 0.38 13.21 6.20
C PHE A 221 0.00 12.37 4.98
N GLY A 222 -1.29 12.12 4.78
CA GLY A 222 -1.77 11.31 3.67
C GLY A 222 -2.00 12.12 2.40
N ILE A 223 -1.66 11.53 1.27
CA ILE A 223 -1.82 12.13 -0.06
C ILE A 223 -2.71 11.24 -0.93
N THR A 224 -3.67 11.88 -1.61
CA THR A 224 -4.52 11.28 -2.64
C THR A 224 -4.77 12.29 -3.75
N ALA A 225 -5.31 11.82 -4.86
CA ALA A 225 -5.84 12.65 -5.94
C ALA A 225 -4.82 13.62 -6.57
N LEU A 226 -3.56 13.19 -6.67
CA LEU A 226 -2.53 13.98 -7.36
C LEU A 226 -2.84 14.10 -8.87
N ASN A 227 -3.41 13.06 -9.48
CA ASN A 227 -3.83 13.13 -10.87
C ASN A 227 -4.94 14.17 -11.08
N GLU A 228 -5.94 14.21 -10.22
CA GLU A 228 -7.04 15.18 -10.29
C GLU A 228 -6.54 16.61 -9.99
N LEU A 229 -5.55 16.76 -9.12
CA LEU A 229 -4.87 18.05 -8.90
C LEU A 229 -4.18 18.53 -10.18
N GLN A 230 -3.42 17.67 -10.86
CA GLN A 230 -2.75 17.98 -12.12
C GLN A 230 -3.76 18.34 -13.21
N GLN A 231 -4.88 17.60 -13.29
CA GLN A 231 -5.99 17.89 -14.22
C GLN A 231 -6.61 19.29 -13.98
N LEU A 232 -6.81 19.66 -12.73
CA LEU A 232 -7.32 21.01 -12.38
C LEU A 232 -6.36 22.13 -12.75
N TYR A 233 -5.06 21.86 -12.69
CA TYR A 233 -4.02 22.84 -13.02
C TYR A 233 -3.95 23.16 -14.51
N ASN A 234 -3.82 22.13 -15.34
CA ASN A 234 -3.57 22.33 -16.77
C ASN A 234 -4.32 21.37 -17.72
N LYS A 235 -5.30 20.63 -17.23
CA LYS A 235 -6.10 19.65 -17.99
C LYS A 235 -5.30 18.46 -18.54
N LYS A 236 -4.16 18.14 -17.93
CA LYS A 236 -3.34 16.96 -18.25
C LYS A 236 -3.30 16.00 -17.08
N SER A 237 -3.18 14.71 -17.37
CA SER A 237 -2.96 13.70 -16.34
C SER A 237 -1.50 13.70 -15.85
N ILE A 238 -1.23 12.97 -14.77
CA ILE A 238 0.15 12.72 -14.31
C ILE A 238 0.99 12.06 -15.40
N HIS A 239 0.42 11.12 -16.16
CA HIS A 239 1.09 10.49 -17.29
C HIS A 239 1.49 11.51 -18.37
N GLN A 240 0.61 12.43 -18.72
CA GLN A 240 0.82 13.43 -19.77
C GLN A 240 1.79 14.54 -19.37
N ASP A 241 1.87 14.87 -18.08
CA ASP A 241 2.73 15.96 -17.56
C ASP A 241 3.22 15.61 -16.13
N GLY A 242 2.43 15.84 -15.09
CA GLY A 242 2.76 15.55 -13.70
C GLY A 242 3.75 16.52 -13.03
N GLN A 243 4.21 17.55 -13.73
CA GLN A 243 5.23 18.46 -13.21
C GLN A 243 4.69 19.27 -12.02
N PHE A 244 3.49 19.83 -12.12
CA PHE A 244 2.88 20.58 -11.01
C PHE A 244 2.63 19.69 -9.79
N ALA A 245 2.14 18.47 -10.00
CA ALA A 245 1.97 17.50 -8.92
C ALA A 245 3.31 17.21 -8.20
N LEU A 246 4.42 17.12 -8.94
CA LEU A 246 5.76 16.92 -8.38
C LEU A 246 6.24 18.14 -7.58
N GLU A 247 6.00 19.34 -8.07
CA GLU A 247 6.31 20.60 -7.34
C GLU A 247 5.56 20.69 -6.02
N VAL A 248 4.27 20.36 -6.03
CA VAL A 248 3.44 20.30 -4.82
C VAL A 248 3.98 19.26 -3.84
N MET A 249 4.40 18.10 -4.32
CA MET A 249 5.01 17.08 -3.46
C MET A 249 6.36 17.51 -2.88
N ASN A 250 7.17 18.26 -3.63
CA ASN A 250 8.40 18.85 -3.10
C ASN A 250 8.10 19.83 -1.95
N HIS A 251 7.17 20.74 -2.17
CA HIS A 251 6.75 21.70 -1.16
C HIS A 251 6.23 21.00 0.13
N ILE A 252 5.38 19.98 -0.02
CA ILE A 252 4.88 19.20 1.13
C ILE A 252 6.03 18.50 1.87
N ASN A 253 7.02 17.96 1.15
CA ASN A 253 8.20 17.35 1.78
C ASN A 253 8.99 18.34 2.61
N ASP A 254 9.25 19.54 2.07
CA ASP A 254 9.98 20.60 2.77
C ASP A 254 9.25 21.03 4.04
N LEU A 255 7.92 21.17 3.98
CA LEU A 255 7.09 21.47 5.15
C LEU A 255 7.18 20.36 6.22
N VAL A 256 7.03 19.11 5.82
CA VAL A 256 7.05 17.98 6.75
C VAL A 256 8.41 17.83 7.42
N GLU A 257 9.52 18.03 6.69
CA GLU A 257 10.87 18.02 7.29
C GLU A 257 11.08 19.19 8.26
N ARG A 258 10.52 20.37 7.98
CA ARG A 258 10.53 21.48 8.92
C ARG A 258 9.73 21.16 10.19
N TYR A 259 8.52 20.62 10.04
CA TYR A 259 7.66 20.25 11.17
C TYR A 259 8.30 19.19 12.08
N LYS A 260 8.99 18.20 11.48
CA LYS A 260 9.75 17.19 12.24
C LYS A 260 10.75 17.84 13.19
N LYS A 261 11.51 18.81 12.69
CA LYS A 261 12.53 19.52 13.48
C LYS A 261 11.92 20.40 14.57
N GLU A 262 10.83 21.08 14.26
CA GLU A 262 10.18 22.02 15.18
C GLU A 262 9.44 21.32 16.33
N ASP A 263 8.80 20.16 16.04
CA ASP A 263 7.93 19.48 17.00
C ASP A 263 8.58 18.28 17.70
N ASP A 264 9.75 17.82 17.25
CA ASP A 264 10.38 16.56 17.69
C ASP A 264 9.44 15.35 17.54
N ILE A 265 8.72 15.27 16.40
CA ILE A 265 7.77 14.21 16.06
C ILE A 265 8.18 13.58 14.73
N LEU A 266 8.15 12.25 14.67
CA LEU A 266 8.41 11.49 13.45
C LEU A 266 7.24 11.64 12.45
N TYR A 267 7.20 12.75 11.74
CA TYR A 267 6.26 12.91 10.64
C TYR A 267 6.72 12.19 9.38
N ALA A 268 5.77 11.70 8.59
CA ALA A 268 6.03 11.06 7.32
C ALA A 268 4.93 11.36 6.31
N ILE A 269 5.22 11.19 5.03
CA ILE A 269 4.25 11.36 3.94
C ILE A 269 3.82 9.99 3.46
N TYR A 270 2.51 9.76 3.45
CA TYR A 270 1.89 8.48 3.15
C TYR A 270 1.04 8.54 1.89
N GLY A 271 1.35 7.70 0.93
CA GLY A 271 0.50 7.48 -0.24
C GLY A 271 -0.77 6.74 0.18
N THR A 272 -1.83 7.49 0.48
CA THR A 272 -3.06 6.94 1.05
C THR A 272 -3.74 5.98 0.08
N PRO A 273 -4.10 4.75 0.51
CA PRO A 273 -4.82 3.80 -0.33
C PRO A 273 -6.24 4.26 -0.71
N ALA A 274 -6.84 5.14 0.09
CA ALA A 274 -8.10 5.83 -0.18
C ALA A 274 -9.28 4.92 -0.56
N GLU A 275 -9.43 3.77 0.11
CA GLU A 275 -10.49 2.80 -0.20
C GLU A 275 -11.89 3.43 -0.18
N THR A 276 -12.41 3.73 1.01
CA THR A 276 -13.69 4.45 1.18
C THR A 276 -13.52 5.94 0.91
N LEU A 277 -12.34 6.49 1.21
CA LEU A 277 -12.07 7.91 1.12
C LEU A 277 -12.12 8.43 -0.32
N ALA A 278 -11.72 7.62 -1.31
CA ALA A 278 -11.74 8.01 -2.73
C ALA A 278 -13.12 8.46 -3.20
N SER A 279 -14.19 7.73 -2.85
CA SER A 279 -15.56 8.13 -3.14
C SER A 279 -15.99 9.35 -2.34
N LYS A 280 -15.66 9.38 -1.05
CA LYS A 280 -16.06 10.51 -0.19
C LYS A 280 -15.43 11.82 -0.62
N GLN A 281 -14.21 11.80 -1.11
CA GLN A 281 -13.55 12.99 -1.64
C GLN A 281 -14.24 13.53 -2.88
N VAL A 282 -14.63 12.67 -3.81
CA VAL A 282 -15.34 13.11 -5.02
C VAL A 282 -16.77 13.57 -4.72
N GLU A 283 -17.49 12.90 -3.81
CA GLU A 283 -18.80 13.33 -3.34
C GLU A 283 -18.74 14.77 -2.76
N GLN A 284 -17.78 15.01 -1.87
CA GLN A 284 -17.56 16.33 -1.27
C GLN A 284 -17.18 17.39 -2.30
N PHE A 285 -16.33 17.01 -3.27
CA PHE A 285 -15.95 17.89 -4.36
C PHE A 285 -17.14 18.31 -5.20
N ARG A 286 -17.94 17.32 -5.67
CA ARG A 286 -19.16 17.59 -6.47
C ARG A 286 -20.17 18.45 -5.74
N ALA A 287 -20.38 18.20 -4.45
CA ALA A 287 -21.31 18.99 -3.63
C ALA A 287 -20.92 20.47 -3.55
N LYS A 288 -19.64 20.81 -3.66
CA LYS A 288 -19.14 22.18 -3.47
C LYS A 288 -18.78 22.90 -4.79
N TYR A 289 -18.30 22.16 -5.76
CA TYR A 289 -17.73 22.69 -7.01
C TYR A 289 -18.38 22.13 -8.28
N GLY A 290 -19.31 21.20 -8.16
CA GLY A 290 -19.94 20.54 -9.29
C GLY A 290 -19.08 19.45 -9.94
N VAL A 291 -19.53 19.04 -11.11
CA VAL A 291 -18.83 18.02 -11.91
C VAL A 291 -17.84 18.71 -12.84
N ILE A 292 -16.57 18.34 -12.75
CA ILE A 292 -15.48 18.80 -13.61
C ILE A 292 -14.91 17.58 -14.34
N GLU A 293 -14.75 17.70 -15.66
CA GLU A 293 -14.24 16.62 -16.50
C GLU A 293 -12.84 16.17 -16.05
N ASN A 294 -12.61 14.86 -16.03
CA ASN A 294 -11.39 14.19 -15.58
C ASN A 294 -10.95 14.47 -14.12
N VAL A 295 -11.78 15.20 -13.35
CA VAL A 295 -11.53 15.49 -11.93
C VAL A 295 -12.59 14.84 -11.06
N SER A 296 -13.87 15.00 -11.41
CA SER A 296 -14.98 14.48 -10.60
C SER A 296 -16.09 13.84 -11.44
N THR A 297 -15.81 13.45 -12.68
CA THR A 297 -16.72 12.66 -13.52
C THR A 297 -16.81 11.21 -13.08
N LYS A 298 -15.73 10.65 -12.52
CA LYS A 298 -15.72 9.30 -11.94
C LYS A 298 -16.22 9.32 -10.50
N ASP A 299 -16.74 8.20 -9.99
CA ASP A 299 -17.25 8.08 -8.61
C ASP A 299 -16.16 7.87 -7.56
N TYR A 300 -14.91 8.12 -7.93
CA TYR A 300 -13.72 8.00 -7.10
C TYR A 300 -12.64 8.97 -7.59
N VAL A 301 -11.68 9.28 -6.72
CA VAL A 301 -10.43 9.94 -7.09
C VAL A 301 -9.29 8.92 -7.12
N THR A 302 -8.24 9.22 -7.86
CA THR A 302 -7.03 8.41 -7.93
C THR A 302 -6.38 8.30 -6.55
N ASN A 303 -5.97 7.10 -6.16
CA ASN A 303 -5.28 6.95 -4.88
C ASN A 303 -3.80 7.33 -4.99
N SER A 304 -3.26 7.86 -3.87
CA SER A 304 -1.83 8.16 -3.76
C SER A 304 -1.31 9.04 -4.91
N PHE A 305 -0.22 8.62 -5.55
CA PHE A 305 0.49 9.26 -6.68
C PHE A 305 0.33 8.48 -7.97
N HIS A 306 -0.61 7.54 -8.02
CA HIS A 306 -0.75 6.66 -9.18
C HIS A 306 -1.29 7.40 -10.41
N ASP A 307 -0.89 6.91 -11.58
CA ASP A 307 -1.59 7.22 -12.80
C ASP A 307 -3.05 6.77 -12.72
N ALA A 308 -3.91 7.42 -13.47
CA ALA A 308 -5.32 7.09 -13.47
C ALA A 308 -5.53 5.64 -13.98
N VAL A 309 -6.31 4.86 -13.25
CA VAL A 309 -6.49 3.42 -13.53
C VAL A 309 -7.09 3.12 -14.89
N TRP A 310 -7.78 4.09 -15.48
CA TRP A 310 -8.40 3.99 -16.82
C TRP A 310 -7.49 4.40 -17.97
N GLU A 311 -6.28 4.90 -17.69
CA GLU A 311 -5.32 5.21 -18.74
C GLU A 311 -4.76 3.93 -19.37
N ASN A 312 -4.71 3.93 -20.70
CA ASN A 312 -4.17 2.81 -21.46
C ASN A 312 -2.65 2.95 -21.63
N ILE A 313 -1.95 2.73 -20.56
CA ILE A 313 -0.48 2.77 -20.48
C ILE A 313 0.08 1.39 -20.17
N THR A 314 1.27 1.12 -20.66
CA THR A 314 1.99 -0.13 -20.39
C THR A 314 2.54 -0.16 -18.95
N PRO A 315 2.84 -1.34 -18.38
CA PRO A 315 3.54 -1.45 -17.11
C PRO A 315 4.85 -0.66 -17.06
N VAL A 316 5.57 -0.59 -18.18
CA VAL A 316 6.85 0.13 -18.29
C VAL A 316 6.64 1.64 -18.18
N GLU A 317 5.65 2.18 -18.87
CA GLU A 317 5.28 3.61 -18.79
C GLU A 317 4.83 3.96 -17.38
N LYS A 318 3.92 3.17 -16.80
CA LYS A 318 3.45 3.38 -15.43
C LYS A 318 4.58 3.39 -14.40
N GLN A 319 5.51 2.43 -14.48
CA GLN A 319 6.68 2.41 -13.59
C GLN A 319 7.59 3.64 -13.78
N ASN A 320 7.74 4.16 -15.03
CA ASN A 320 8.49 5.38 -15.28
C ASN A 320 7.82 6.62 -14.67
N ASP A 321 6.53 6.75 -14.84
CA ASP A 321 5.77 7.91 -14.38
C ASP A 321 5.76 7.97 -12.85
N GLU A 322 5.45 6.85 -12.20
CA GLU A 322 5.38 6.78 -10.74
C GLU A 322 6.75 6.85 -10.06
N ARG A 323 7.84 6.48 -10.75
CA ARG A 323 9.21 6.64 -10.23
C ARG A 323 9.53 8.09 -9.84
N ARG A 324 9.00 9.08 -10.56
CA ARG A 324 9.22 10.51 -10.28
C ARG A 324 8.75 10.89 -8.87
N PHE A 325 7.69 10.26 -8.40
CA PHE A 325 7.08 10.50 -7.09
C PHE A 325 7.62 9.57 -6.00
N TRP A 326 8.28 8.47 -6.37
CA TRP A 326 8.61 7.39 -5.44
C TRP A 326 9.30 7.84 -4.16
N ASN A 327 10.30 8.70 -4.28
CA ASN A 327 11.08 9.18 -3.14
C ASN A 327 10.41 10.31 -2.35
N LYS A 328 9.21 10.75 -2.75
CA LYS A 328 8.42 11.77 -2.05
C LYS A 328 7.53 11.19 -0.94
N PHE A 329 7.46 9.86 -0.84
CA PHE A 329 6.61 9.14 0.10
C PHE A 329 7.45 8.23 0.99
N ASN A 330 7.86 8.72 2.15
CA ASN A 330 8.68 7.97 3.10
C ASN A 330 7.86 7.25 4.19
N GLY A 331 6.58 7.60 4.37
CA GLY A 331 5.66 7.01 5.35
C GLY A 331 4.84 5.84 4.81
N GLY A 332 4.93 5.58 3.52
CA GLY A 332 4.25 4.43 2.91
C GLY A 332 3.87 4.65 1.47
N LYS A 333 4.14 3.62 0.68
CA LYS A 333 3.88 3.59 -0.76
C LYS A 333 3.91 2.15 -1.27
N ILE A 334 3.26 1.90 -2.38
CA ILE A 334 3.36 0.68 -3.17
C ILE A 334 3.06 1.04 -4.61
N GLN A 335 3.75 0.44 -5.53
CA GLN A 335 3.44 0.52 -6.94
C GLN A 335 2.61 -0.69 -7.34
N TYR A 336 1.56 -0.48 -8.11
CA TYR A 336 0.75 -1.57 -8.69
C TYR A 336 0.83 -1.51 -10.18
N CYS A 337 0.98 -2.67 -10.79
CA CYS A 337 0.95 -2.78 -12.21
C CYS A 337 0.10 -3.96 -12.65
N ARG A 338 -0.83 -3.74 -13.58
CA ARG A 338 -1.50 -4.84 -14.25
C ARG A 338 -0.55 -5.44 -15.25
N TYR A 339 -0.23 -6.71 -15.05
CA TYR A 339 0.69 -7.43 -15.93
C TYR A 339 -0.10 -8.22 -16.98
N PRO A 340 -0.18 -7.74 -18.24
CA PRO A 340 -0.94 -8.37 -19.30
C PRO A 340 -0.22 -9.59 -19.89
N VAL A 341 0.44 -10.36 -19.06
CA VAL A 341 1.42 -11.37 -19.48
C VAL A 341 0.94 -12.82 -19.32
N THR A 342 -0.29 -13.03 -18.90
CA THR A 342 -1.00 -14.32 -18.76
C THR A 342 -0.06 -15.53 -18.64
N TYR A 343 0.47 -15.78 -17.43
CA TYR A 343 1.40 -16.89 -17.11
C TYR A 343 2.76 -16.86 -17.83
N ASN A 344 3.11 -15.80 -18.54
CA ASN A 344 4.46 -15.62 -19.08
C ASN A 344 5.43 -15.22 -17.96
N LEU A 345 6.03 -16.23 -17.33
CA LEU A 345 6.92 -16.04 -16.17
C LEU A 345 8.16 -15.21 -16.52
N GLY A 346 8.70 -15.33 -17.73
CA GLY A 346 9.85 -14.54 -18.18
C GLY A 346 9.55 -13.06 -18.25
N ALA A 347 8.41 -12.70 -18.86
CA ALA A 347 7.97 -11.31 -18.93
C ALA A 347 7.65 -10.74 -17.53
N MET A 348 6.98 -11.51 -16.68
CA MET A 348 6.70 -11.11 -15.30
C MET A 348 7.99 -10.90 -14.49
N LYS A 349 8.94 -11.83 -14.55
CA LYS A 349 10.25 -11.72 -13.90
C LYS A 349 10.98 -10.44 -14.34
N THR A 350 10.96 -10.15 -15.65
CA THR A 350 11.61 -8.95 -16.22
C THR A 350 11.00 -7.66 -15.67
N LEU A 351 9.66 -7.56 -15.64
CA LEU A 351 8.96 -6.38 -15.13
C LEU A 351 9.16 -6.19 -13.62
N VAL A 352 9.11 -7.27 -12.85
CA VAL A 352 9.39 -7.21 -11.40
C VAL A 352 10.86 -6.83 -11.16
N LYS A 353 11.82 -7.44 -11.85
CA LYS A 353 13.25 -7.06 -11.71
C LYS A 353 13.48 -5.60 -12.04
N ARG A 354 12.81 -5.07 -13.06
CA ARG A 354 12.86 -3.65 -13.38
C ARG A 354 12.38 -2.78 -12.23
N ALA A 355 11.24 -3.11 -11.63
CA ALA A 355 10.73 -2.42 -10.44
C ALA A 355 11.70 -2.52 -9.25
N MET A 356 12.32 -3.68 -9.06
CA MET A 356 13.34 -3.87 -8.00
C MET A 356 14.56 -2.97 -8.23
N GLY A 357 15.01 -2.81 -9.48
CA GLY A 357 16.09 -1.89 -9.84
C GLY A 357 15.79 -0.43 -9.50
N PHE A 358 14.51 -0.03 -9.48
CA PHE A 358 14.08 1.30 -9.04
C PHE A 358 13.92 1.45 -7.51
N GLY A 359 14.10 0.39 -6.76
CA GLY A 359 13.87 0.40 -5.31
C GLY A 359 12.38 0.36 -4.93
N PHE A 360 11.53 -0.19 -5.77
CA PHE A 360 10.07 -0.21 -5.54
C PHE A 360 9.64 -1.26 -4.52
N TYR A 361 8.48 -1.01 -3.96
CA TYR A 361 7.59 -2.01 -3.38
C TYR A 361 6.50 -2.26 -4.42
N GLU A 362 6.59 -3.40 -5.09
CA GLU A 362 5.81 -3.73 -6.29
C GLU A 362 4.74 -4.75 -6.01
N GLY A 363 3.51 -4.45 -6.41
CA GLY A 363 2.38 -5.36 -6.35
C GLY A 363 1.96 -5.81 -7.75
N VAL A 364 2.12 -7.10 -8.06
CA VAL A 364 1.58 -7.69 -9.28
C VAL A 364 0.05 -7.68 -9.23
N ASN A 365 -0.61 -7.11 -10.23
CA ASN A 365 -2.06 -7.12 -10.32
C ASN A 365 -2.54 -7.96 -11.50
N LEU A 366 -3.44 -8.89 -11.19
CA LEU A 366 -4.14 -9.78 -12.10
C LEU A 366 -5.59 -9.87 -11.63
N GLN A 367 -6.48 -10.36 -12.45
CA GLN A 367 -7.83 -10.69 -12.01
C GLN A 367 -7.96 -12.19 -11.83
N LEU A 368 -7.92 -12.65 -10.58
CA LEU A 368 -8.06 -14.08 -10.27
C LEU A 368 -9.53 -14.47 -10.21
N THR A 369 -9.85 -15.63 -10.75
CA THR A 369 -11.20 -16.18 -10.67
C THR A 369 -11.16 -17.66 -10.33
N TYR A 370 -12.19 -18.14 -9.63
CA TYR A 370 -12.39 -19.59 -9.44
C TYR A 370 -13.88 -19.94 -9.52
N CYS A 371 -14.13 -21.16 -10.05
CA CYS A 371 -15.46 -21.72 -10.14
C CYS A 371 -15.86 -22.34 -8.80
N ASN A 372 -17.00 -21.92 -8.22
CA ASN A 372 -17.50 -22.49 -6.97
C ASN A 372 -18.10 -23.90 -7.16
N SER A 373 -18.44 -24.29 -8.40
CA SER A 373 -19.03 -25.61 -8.68
C SER A 373 -17.98 -26.70 -8.83
N CYS A 374 -16.81 -26.42 -9.43
CA CYS A 374 -15.80 -27.46 -9.70
C CYS A 374 -14.38 -27.12 -9.26
N GLY A 375 -14.14 -25.96 -8.65
CA GLY A 375 -12.83 -25.53 -8.15
C GLY A 375 -11.82 -25.10 -9.23
N TYR A 376 -12.22 -25.07 -10.51
CA TYR A 376 -11.32 -24.64 -11.58
C TYR A 376 -10.93 -23.17 -11.42
N GLN A 377 -9.66 -22.86 -11.62
CA GLN A 377 -9.10 -21.51 -11.46
C GLN A 377 -8.50 -21.03 -12.79
N GLN A 378 -8.76 -19.77 -13.11
CA GLN A 378 -8.22 -19.11 -14.31
C GLN A 378 -8.28 -17.58 -14.10
N LEU A 379 -7.47 -16.83 -14.86
CA LEU A 379 -7.56 -15.37 -14.88
C LEU A 379 -8.80 -14.92 -15.67
N SER A 380 -9.49 -13.89 -15.15
CA SER A 380 -10.60 -13.17 -15.81
C SER A 380 -11.73 -14.04 -16.36
N MET A 381 -12.05 -15.15 -15.72
CA MET A 381 -13.09 -16.09 -16.14
C MET A 381 -14.48 -15.57 -15.80
N LYS A 382 -15.40 -15.57 -16.75
CA LYS A 382 -16.83 -15.23 -16.54
C LYS A 382 -17.72 -16.46 -16.52
N VAL A 383 -17.33 -17.48 -17.27
CA VAL A 383 -17.98 -18.80 -17.31
C VAL A 383 -16.88 -19.85 -17.19
N CYS A 384 -17.11 -20.85 -16.38
CA CYS A 384 -16.13 -21.91 -16.17
C CYS A 384 -15.95 -22.76 -17.45
N PRO A 385 -14.75 -22.81 -18.06
CA PRO A 385 -14.54 -23.58 -19.28
C PRO A 385 -14.59 -25.11 -19.01
N LYS A 386 -14.43 -25.54 -17.75
CA LYS A 386 -14.45 -26.95 -17.37
C LYS A 386 -15.87 -27.51 -17.18
N CYS A 387 -16.79 -26.75 -16.58
CA CYS A 387 -18.13 -27.24 -16.23
C CYS A 387 -19.29 -26.36 -16.68
N GLY A 388 -19.01 -25.26 -17.41
CA GLY A 388 -20.03 -24.33 -17.91
C GLY A 388 -20.72 -23.47 -16.86
N SER A 389 -20.34 -23.57 -15.59
CA SER A 389 -20.97 -22.81 -14.50
C SER A 389 -20.65 -21.31 -14.59
N LYS A 390 -21.65 -20.48 -14.30
CA LYS A 390 -21.52 -19.04 -14.11
C LYS A 390 -21.26 -18.65 -12.64
N ASN A 391 -21.24 -19.64 -11.73
CA ASN A 391 -21.00 -19.45 -10.32
C ASN A 391 -19.51 -19.22 -10.06
N ILE A 392 -19.03 -18.04 -10.38
CA ILE A 392 -17.64 -17.64 -10.33
C ILE A 392 -17.41 -16.66 -9.19
N THR A 393 -16.35 -16.86 -8.41
CA THR A 393 -15.81 -15.89 -7.48
C THR A 393 -14.64 -15.17 -8.14
N GLU A 394 -14.63 -13.85 -8.04
CA GLU A 394 -13.58 -12.97 -8.55
C GLU A 394 -12.81 -12.34 -7.39
N ILE A 395 -11.48 -12.33 -7.51
CA ILE A 395 -10.55 -11.73 -6.56
C ILE A 395 -9.72 -10.71 -7.31
N ASP A 396 -9.65 -9.49 -6.80
CA ASP A 396 -8.81 -8.43 -7.32
C ASP A 396 -8.04 -7.76 -6.18
N ARG A 397 -7.11 -6.90 -6.52
CA ARG A 397 -6.38 -6.11 -5.55
C ARG A 397 -7.22 -4.90 -5.14
N MET A 398 -7.53 -4.81 -3.86
CA MET A 398 -8.24 -3.63 -3.33
C MET A 398 -7.39 -2.38 -3.43
N ASN A 399 -6.24 -2.46 -2.79
CA ASN A 399 -5.15 -1.50 -2.80
C ASN A 399 -3.85 -2.27 -2.52
N GLY A 400 -3.48 -2.47 -1.25
CA GLY A 400 -2.38 -3.33 -0.86
C GLY A 400 -2.81 -4.74 -0.46
N TYR A 401 -4.10 -5.00 -0.38
CA TYR A 401 -4.68 -6.31 -0.06
C TYR A 401 -5.46 -6.86 -1.23
N LEU A 402 -5.58 -8.19 -1.25
CA LEU A 402 -6.52 -8.87 -2.12
C LEU A 402 -7.90 -8.91 -1.47
N GLY A 403 -8.94 -8.78 -2.27
CA GLY A 403 -10.32 -8.87 -1.83
C GLY A 403 -11.22 -9.51 -2.88
N PHE A 404 -12.41 -9.92 -2.44
CA PHE A 404 -13.40 -10.46 -3.33
C PHE A 404 -14.18 -9.30 -3.98
N THR A 405 -14.16 -9.20 -5.29
CA THR A 405 -14.96 -8.26 -6.06
C THR A 405 -16.31 -8.87 -6.42
N ARG A 406 -16.36 -10.19 -6.55
CA ARG A 406 -17.57 -10.96 -6.75
C ARG A 406 -17.46 -12.26 -5.97
N VAL A 407 -18.52 -12.67 -5.30
CA VAL A 407 -18.58 -13.94 -4.56
C VAL A 407 -19.70 -14.80 -5.12
N GLY A 408 -19.35 -15.93 -5.70
CA GLY A 408 -20.30 -16.95 -6.08
C GLY A 408 -20.79 -17.75 -4.86
N THR A 409 -21.88 -18.49 -5.01
CA THR A 409 -22.44 -19.34 -3.96
C THR A 409 -21.87 -20.76 -3.98
N VAL A 410 -21.85 -21.42 -2.82
CA VAL A 410 -21.48 -22.84 -2.72
C VAL A 410 -22.57 -23.74 -3.32
N ASP A 411 -23.83 -23.32 -3.25
CA ASP A 411 -25.01 -24.12 -3.61
C ASP A 411 -25.46 -23.93 -5.06
N GLY A 412 -24.75 -23.09 -5.85
CA GLY A 412 -25.04 -22.93 -7.27
C GLY A 412 -26.36 -22.22 -7.56
N ASP A 413 -26.88 -21.41 -6.62
CA ASP A 413 -28.09 -20.65 -6.82
C ASP A 413 -27.96 -19.75 -8.05
N LYS A 414 -28.79 -20.00 -9.06
CA LYS A 414 -28.75 -19.30 -10.34
C LYS A 414 -29.17 -17.83 -10.22
N ASP A 415 -29.95 -17.50 -9.21
CA ASP A 415 -30.52 -16.18 -8.94
C ASP A 415 -29.70 -15.40 -7.91
N TYR A 416 -28.59 -15.98 -7.43
CA TYR A 416 -27.72 -15.30 -6.49
C TYR A 416 -27.04 -14.09 -7.11
N ASP A 417 -27.40 -12.93 -6.62
CA ASP A 417 -26.77 -11.69 -6.98
C ASP A 417 -25.44 -11.54 -6.21
N SER A 418 -24.36 -11.86 -6.91
CA SER A 418 -23.01 -11.74 -6.43
C SER A 418 -22.38 -10.35 -6.65
N SER A 419 -23.24 -9.36 -7.00
CA SER A 419 -22.75 -8.00 -7.21
C SER A 419 -22.04 -7.46 -5.97
N PRO A 420 -20.98 -6.66 -6.14
CA PRO A 420 -20.26 -6.05 -5.03
C PRO A 420 -21.15 -5.21 -4.11
N GLU A 421 -22.21 -4.62 -4.65
CA GLU A 421 -23.21 -3.84 -3.92
C GLU A 421 -23.97 -4.69 -2.90
N LYS A 422 -24.34 -5.92 -3.25
CA LYS A 422 -25.05 -6.86 -2.38
C LYS A 422 -24.12 -7.65 -1.46
N THR A 423 -22.88 -7.91 -1.87
CA THR A 423 -21.90 -8.55 -1.00
C THR A 423 -21.34 -7.61 0.08
N GLY A 424 -21.63 -6.30 -0.01
CA GLY A 424 -21.32 -5.30 1.02
C GLY A 424 -19.85 -5.13 1.37
N ARG A 425 -18.93 -5.55 0.49
CA ARG A 425 -17.50 -5.60 0.79
C ARG A 425 -16.76 -4.33 0.38
N PHE A 426 -17.30 -3.59 -0.59
CA PHE A 426 -16.71 -2.33 -1.07
C PHE A 426 -17.79 -1.26 -1.19
N ASN A 427 -17.40 0.01 -1.11
CA ASN A 427 -18.31 1.07 -1.51
C ASN A 427 -18.40 1.15 -3.04
N ALA A 428 -19.46 1.81 -3.53
CA ALA A 428 -19.74 1.93 -4.96
C ALA A 428 -18.57 2.51 -5.75
N GLY A 429 -17.90 3.55 -5.23
CA GLY A 429 -16.79 4.16 -5.94
C GLY A 429 -15.56 3.25 -6.05
N LYS A 430 -15.25 2.43 -5.01
CA LYS A 430 -14.15 1.47 -5.13
C LYS A 430 -14.47 0.34 -6.11
N THR A 431 -15.73 -0.07 -6.17
CA THR A 431 -16.22 -1.01 -7.19
C THR A 431 -16.01 -0.46 -8.58
N LYS A 432 -16.41 0.80 -8.82
CA LYS A 432 -16.22 1.47 -10.11
C LYS A 432 -14.75 1.63 -10.47
N GLU A 433 -13.90 1.97 -9.52
CA GLU A 433 -12.46 2.06 -9.74
C GLU A 433 -11.87 0.71 -10.19
N ILE A 434 -12.30 -0.40 -9.60
CA ILE A 434 -11.85 -1.75 -10.00
C ILE A 434 -12.37 -2.12 -11.40
N GLU A 435 -13.61 -1.78 -11.73
CA GLU A 435 -14.20 -2.01 -13.05
C GLU A 435 -13.49 -1.20 -14.16
N ASP A 436 -13.05 0.02 -13.84
CA ASP A 436 -12.39 0.92 -14.79
C ASP A 436 -10.90 0.60 -15.02
N ARG A 437 -10.31 -0.35 -14.31
CA ARG A 437 -8.87 -0.64 -14.36
C ARG A 437 -8.42 -1.17 -15.72
N ILE A 438 -7.52 -0.44 -16.35
CA ILE A 438 -6.79 -0.85 -17.56
C ILE A 438 -5.32 -1.08 -17.20
N SER A 439 -4.68 -0.10 -16.57
CA SER A 439 -3.25 -0.10 -16.26
C SER A 439 -2.89 -0.58 -14.86
N MET A 440 -3.88 -0.77 -13.99
CA MET A 440 -3.66 -1.15 -12.60
C MET A 440 -4.24 -2.53 -12.25
#